data_9d48c91cef6710597b6a37e880acd252
#
_entry.id   9d48c91cef6710597b6a37e880acd252
#
_cell.length_a   1.000
_cell.length_b   1.000
_cell.length_c   1.000
_cell.angle_alpha   90.00
_cell.angle_beta   90.00
_cell.angle_gamma   90.00
#
_symmetry.space_group_name_H-M   'P 1'
#
loop_
_entity.id
_entity.type
_entity.pdbx_description
1 polymer ?
#
loop_
_entity_poly.entity_id
_entity_poly.type
_entity_poly.pdbx_seq_one_letter_code
_entity_poly.pdbx_strand_id
1 'polypeptide(L)'
;MGAYVRYVHSLVDQHEQQQLPDRAAMILMLHCQLLGWDQSLQLEEQADCPAESEFDRKVRLYTQVISLYDKASWWERAIALVGELKDQHEKNKCDFLQVAEYLEMQASFYRKVRTACDTLLAS
;
A
#
# COMPACT_ATOMS: atom_id res chain seq x y z
N MET A 1 1.12 12.76 -17.57
CA MET A 1 0.98 12.02 -16.29
C MET A 1 -0.43 12.07 -15.70
N GLY A 2 -1.08 13.25 -15.70
CA GLY A 2 -2.42 13.41 -15.13
C GLY A 2 -3.47 12.49 -15.71
N ALA A 3 -3.50 12.35 -17.03
CA ALA A 3 -4.48 11.49 -17.71
C ALA A 3 -4.24 10.01 -17.38
N TYR A 4 -2.97 9.60 -17.33
CA TYR A 4 -2.60 8.23 -16.99
C TYR A 4 -3.01 7.88 -15.56
N VAL A 5 -2.70 8.76 -14.59
CA VAL A 5 -3.05 8.55 -13.19
C VAL A 5 -4.57 8.49 -13.01
N ARG A 6 -5.32 9.40 -13.66
CA ARG A 6 -6.79 9.36 -13.58
C ARG A 6 -7.35 8.06 -14.15
N TYR A 7 -6.78 7.57 -15.25
CA TYR A 7 -7.20 6.30 -15.82
C TYR A 7 -6.93 5.14 -14.87
N VAL A 8 -5.74 5.11 -14.26
CA VAL A 8 -5.37 4.10 -13.28
C VAL A 8 -6.37 4.08 -12.12
N HIS A 9 -6.68 5.25 -11.53
CA HIS A 9 -7.60 5.33 -10.40
C HIS A 9 -9.03 4.98 -10.80
N SER A 10 -9.44 5.30 -12.02
CA SER A 10 -10.75 4.89 -12.53
C SER A 10 -10.85 3.37 -12.61
N LEU A 11 -9.79 2.70 -13.08
CA LEU A 11 -9.75 1.23 -13.12
C LEU A 11 -9.74 0.62 -11.71
N VAL A 12 -9.02 1.24 -10.78
CA VAL A 12 -9.01 0.79 -9.38
C VAL A 12 -10.43 0.81 -8.82
N ASP A 13 -11.14 1.95 -8.97
CA ASP A 13 -12.50 2.10 -8.48
C ASP A 13 -13.43 1.06 -9.11
N GLN A 14 -13.30 0.82 -10.41
CA GLN A 14 -14.11 -0.15 -11.11
C GLN A 14 -13.89 -1.57 -10.56
N HIS A 15 -12.64 -1.95 -10.33
CA HIS A 15 -12.33 -3.28 -9.80
C HIS A 15 -12.76 -3.43 -8.34
N GLU A 16 -12.66 -2.36 -7.54
CA GLU A 16 -13.19 -2.39 -6.17
C GLU A 16 -14.71 -2.59 -6.17
N GLN A 17 -15.43 -1.89 -7.05
CA GLN A 17 -16.89 -2.05 -7.18
C GLN A 17 -17.28 -3.46 -7.62
N GLN A 18 -16.43 -4.11 -8.41
CA GLN A 18 -16.62 -5.50 -8.85
C GLN A 18 -16.13 -6.52 -7.81
N GLN A 19 -15.66 -6.06 -6.65
CA GLN A 19 -15.12 -6.91 -5.60
C GLN A 19 -13.91 -7.74 -6.06
N LEU A 20 -13.00 -7.08 -6.78
CA LEU A 20 -11.76 -7.68 -7.27
C LEU A 20 -10.56 -6.95 -6.65
N PRO A 21 -10.33 -7.12 -5.32
CA PRO A 21 -9.29 -6.36 -4.63
C PRO A 21 -7.88 -6.68 -5.10
N ASP A 22 -7.62 -7.91 -5.53
CA ASP A 22 -6.33 -8.31 -6.07
C ASP A 22 -5.97 -7.51 -7.32
N ARG A 23 -6.92 -7.36 -8.24
CA ARG A 23 -6.73 -6.60 -9.48
C ARG A 23 -6.61 -5.11 -9.19
N ALA A 24 -7.44 -4.60 -8.28
CA ALA A 24 -7.37 -3.20 -7.88
C ALA A 24 -6.00 -2.88 -7.29
N ALA A 25 -5.45 -3.75 -6.45
CA ALA A 25 -4.12 -3.58 -5.86
C ALA A 25 -3.03 -3.54 -6.93
N MET A 26 -3.06 -4.48 -7.86
CA MET A 26 -2.06 -4.53 -8.93
C MET A 26 -2.07 -3.26 -9.77
N ILE A 27 -3.26 -2.75 -10.08
CA ILE A 27 -3.41 -1.53 -10.88
C ILE A 27 -2.95 -0.30 -10.10
N LEU A 28 -3.32 -0.20 -8.82
CA LEU A 28 -2.90 0.94 -8.00
C LEU A 28 -1.38 1.00 -7.83
N MET A 29 -0.71 -0.15 -7.80
CA MET A 29 0.75 -0.21 -7.75
C MET A 29 1.40 0.48 -8.95
N LEU A 30 0.73 0.59 -10.09
CA LEU A 30 1.24 1.33 -11.24
C LEU A 30 1.45 2.80 -10.91
N HIS A 31 0.52 3.39 -10.15
CA HIS A 31 0.70 4.77 -9.68
C HIS A 31 1.85 4.85 -8.67
N CYS A 32 1.90 3.92 -7.74
CA CYS A 32 2.96 3.90 -6.72
C CYS A 32 4.36 3.84 -7.34
N GLN A 33 4.53 3.10 -8.43
CA GLN A 33 5.81 2.94 -9.11
C GLN A 33 6.30 4.22 -9.79
N LEU A 34 5.42 5.19 -10.01
CA LEU A 34 5.79 6.49 -10.56
C LEU A 34 6.43 7.41 -9.51
N LEU A 35 6.31 7.07 -8.24
CA LEU A 35 6.71 7.93 -7.12
C LEU A 35 7.97 7.39 -6.44
N GLY A 36 8.82 8.33 -5.99
CA GLY A 36 9.92 8.03 -5.09
C GLY A 36 9.57 8.42 -3.66
N TRP A 37 10.61 8.57 -2.83
CA TRP A 37 10.45 8.86 -1.41
C TRP A 37 10.96 10.25 -1.04
N ASP A 38 10.84 11.22 -1.95
CA ASP A 38 11.34 12.59 -1.74
C ASP A 38 10.38 13.38 -0.84
N GLN A 39 10.88 13.81 0.32
CA GLN A 39 10.10 14.58 1.27
C GLN A 39 9.98 16.06 0.87
N SER A 40 10.88 16.56 0.04
CA SER A 40 10.92 17.96 -0.36
C SER A 40 10.14 18.24 -1.65
N LEU A 41 9.90 17.22 -2.48
CA LEU A 41 9.16 17.38 -3.72
C LEU A 41 7.67 17.48 -3.41
N GLN A 42 7.07 18.62 -3.73
CA GLN A 42 5.64 18.84 -3.52
C GLN A 42 4.86 18.48 -4.77
N LEU A 43 3.80 17.70 -4.60
CA LEU A 43 2.92 17.27 -5.67
C LEU A 43 1.58 17.99 -5.55
N GLU A 44 1.01 18.36 -6.68
CA GLU A 44 -0.30 18.99 -6.73
C GLU A 44 -1.40 17.96 -6.51
N GLU A 45 -2.59 18.45 -6.16
CA GLU A 45 -3.77 17.60 -6.06
C GLU A 45 -3.99 16.84 -7.36
N GLN A 46 -4.22 15.53 -7.25
CA GLN A 46 -4.38 14.66 -8.41
C GLN A 46 -5.24 13.46 -8.04
N ALA A 47 -6.22 13.13 -8.89
CA ALA A 47 -7.19 12.07 -8.61
C ALA A 47 -7.81 12.31 -7.23
N ASP A 48 -7.76 11.35 -6.31
CA ASP A 48 -8.30 11.49 -4.96
C ASP A 48 -7.21 11.88 -3.95
N CYS A 49 -6.03 12.28 -4.43
CA CYS A 49 -4.90 12.65 -3.57
C CYS A 49 -4.84 14.16 -3.38
N PRO A 50 -4.71 14.65 -2.13
CA PRO A 50 -4.52 16.07 -1.87
C PRO A 50 -3.12 16.52 -2.29
N ALA A 51 -2.89 17.84 -2.32
CA ALA A 51 -1.55 18.37 -2.49
C ALA A 51 -0.70 17.94 -1.29
N GLU A 52 0.45 17.33 -1.53
CA GLU A 52 1.30 16.75 -0.49
C GLU A 52 2.68 16.45 -1.04
N SER A 53 3.63 16.11 -0.16
CA SER A 53 4.94 15.68 -0.61
C SER A 53 4.85 14.33 -1.35
N GLU A 54 5.85 14.05 -2.18
CA GLU A 54 5.94 12.75 -2.87
C GLU A 54 5.99 11.62 -1.85
N PHE A 55 6.75 11.79 -0.76
CA PHE A 55 6.83 10.81 0.31
C PHE A 55 5.45 10.50 0.89
N ASP A 56 4.70 11.55 1.28
CA ASP A 56 3.39 11.38 1.90
C ASP A 56 2.38 10.76 0.93
N ARG A 57 2.44 11.13 -0.34
CA ARG A 57 1.57 10.52 -1.35
C ARG A 57 1.85 9.04 -1.51
N LYS A 58 3.13 8.65 -1.56
CA LYS A 58 3.48 7.24 -1.68
C LYS A 58 3.05 6.45 -0.46
N VAL A 59 3.18 7.02 0.75
CA VAL A 59 2.66 6.39 1.97
C VAL A 59 1.15 6.17 1.87
N ARG A 60 0.42 7.20 1.41
CA ARG A 60 -1.05 7.12 1.25
C ARG A 60 -1.44 6.00 0.29
N LEU A 61 -0.79 5.94 -0.86
CA LEU A 61 -1.11 4.94 -1.89
C LEU A 61 -0.71 3.53 -1.43
N TYR A 62 0.44 3.38 -0.79
CA TYR A 62 0.85 2.09 -0.23
C TYR A 62 -0.14 1.60 0.81
N THR A 63 -0.66 2.50 1.65
CA THR A 63 -1.66 2.15 2.66
C THR A 63 -2.92 1.59 2.00
N GLN A 64 -3.36 2.20 0.91
CA GLN A 64 -4.50 1.69 0.15
C GLN A 64 -4.22 0.33 -0.48
N VAL A 65 -3.02 0.14 -1.06
CA VAL A 65 -2.64 -1.15 -1.65
C VAL A 65 -2.58 -2.24 -0.59
N ILE A 66 -2.03 -1.93 0.58
CA ILE A 66 -1.96 -2.89 1.70
C ILE A 66 -3.37 -3.33 2.11
N SER A 67 -4.31 -2.39 2.20
CA SER A 67 -5.70 -2.71 2.50
C SER A 67 -6.32 -3.64 1.45
N LEU A 68 -6.03 -3.39 0.17
CA LEU A 68 -6.50 -4.25 -0.92
C LEU A 68 -5.86 -5.63 -0.88
N TYR A 69 -4.57 -5.71 -0.58
CA TYR A 69 -3.88 -6.98 -0.41
C TYR A 69 -4.49 -7.79 0.74
N ASP A 70 -4.84 -7.12 1.85
CA ASP A 70 -5.51 -7.79 2.98
C ASP A 70 -6.85 -8.38 2.54
N LYS A 71 -7.66 -7.63 1.81
CA LYS A 71 -8.94 -8.11 1.29
C LYS A 71 -8.78 -9.29 0.33
N ALA A 72 -7.68 -9.31 -0.43
CA ALA A 72 -7.37 -10.37 -1.38
C ALA A 72 -6.67 -11.57 -0.71
N SER A 73 -6.38 -11.49 0.56
CA SER A 73 -5.58 -12.48 1.29
C SER A 73 -4.16 -12.64 0.72
N TRP A 74 -3.64 -11.59 0.11
CA TRP A 74 -2.26 -11.52 -0.39
C TRP A 74 -1.33 -10.97 0.68
N TRP A 75 -1.32 -11.63 1.84
CA TRP A 75 -0.65 -11.12 3.03
C TRP A 75 0.87 -11.06 2.91
N GLU A 76 1.48 -11.96 2.15
CA GLU A 76 2.93 -11.92 1.94
C GLU A 76 3.34 -10.65 1.19
N ARG A 77 2.54 -10.23 0.23
CA ARG A 77 2.78 -8.96 -0.48
C ARG A 77 2.56 -7.76 0.43
N ALA A 78 1.52 -7.83 1.27
CA ALA A 78 1.27 -6.79 2.27
C ALA A 78 2.45 -6.64 3.22
N ILE A 79 3.01 -7.74 3.70
CA ILE A 79 4.18 -7.75 4.58
C ILE A 79 5.36 -7.03 3.92
N ALA A 80 5.60 -7.29 2.64
CA ALA A 80 6.70 -6.66 1.91
C ALA A 80 6.51 -5.14 1.82
N LEU A 81 5.30 -4.67 1.52
CA LEU A 81 5.02 -3.23 1.43
C LEU A 81 5.12 -2.55 2.80
N VAL A 82 4.60 -3.18 3.84
CA VAL A 82 4.70 -2.64 5.20
C VAL A 82 6.18 -2.53 5.61
N GLY A 83 6.98 -3.53 5.25
CA GLY A 83 8.43 -3.51 5.49
C GLY A 83 9.11 -2.33 4.81
N GLU A 84 8.72 -2.02 3.58
CA GLU A 84 9.26 -0.87 2.86
C GLU A 84 8.86 0.45 3.53
N LEU A 85 7.59 0.58 3.94
CA LEU A 85 7.12 1.75 4.69
C LEU A 85 7.89 1.93 6.01
N LYS A 86 8.09 0.83 6.73
CA LYS A 86 8.84 0.83 7.99
C LYS A 86 10.26 1.32 7.74
N ASP A 87 10.94 0.78 6.74
CA ASP A 87 12.32 1.16 6.43
C ASP A 87 12.43 2.64 6.05
N GLN A 88 11.50 3.15 5.26
CA GLN A 88 11.52 4.55 4.83
C GLN A 88 11.24 5.51 5.99
N HIS A 89 10.34 5.18 6.89
CA HIS A 89 10.07 6.00 8.07
C HIS A 89 11.25 5.99 9.04
N GLU A 90 11.91 4.85 9.19
CA GLU A 90 13.08 4.74 10.05
C GLU A 90 14.25 5.57 9.51
N LYS A 91 14.55 5.44 8.20
CA LYS A 91 15.68 6.12 7.58
C LYS A 91 15.48 7.61 7.40
N ASN A 92 14.29 8.00 6.92
CA ASN A 92 14.08 9.35 6.43
C ASN A 92 13.38 10.27 7.41
N LYS A 93 12.60 9.72 8.34
CA LYS A 93 11.82 10.52 9.28
C LYS A 93 12.19 10.27 10.74
N CYS A 94 12.92 9.22 11.03
CA CYS A 94 13.25 8.80 12.40
C CYS A 94 11.98 8.75 13.27
N ASP A 95 10.87 8.38 12.69
CA ASP A 95 9.57 8.31 13.37
C ASP A 95 9.40 6.91 13.96
N PHE A 96 9.97 6.71 15.15
CA PHE A 96 10.00 5.39 15.76
C PHE A 96 8.64 4.90 16.22
N LEU A 97 7.71 5.81 16.54
CA LEU A 97 6.33 5.41 16.85
C LEU A 97 5.66 4.78 15.62
N GLN A 98 5.80 5.44 14.47
CA GLN A 98 5.26 4.91 13.22
C GLN A 98 5.93 3.59 12.82
N VAL A 99 7.25 3.48 13.05
CA VAL A 99 7.97 2.22 12.83
C VAL A 99 7.37 1.09 13.68
N ALA A 100 7.09 1.36 14.96
CA ALA A 100 6.48 0.38 15.84
C ALA A 100 5.11 -0.06 15.32
N GLU A 101 4.30 0.87 14.84
CA GLU A 101 2.98 0.57 14.28
C GLU A 101 3.08 -0.31 13.05
N TYR A 102 4.05 -0.05 12.16
CA TYR A 102 4.27 -0.91 10.98
C TYR A 102 4.74 -2.30 11.38
N LEU A 103 5.60 -2.42 12.39
CA LEU A 103 6.03 -3.74 12.88
C LEU A 103 4.86 -4.54 13.45
N GLU A 104 3.95 -3.87 14.17
CA GLU A 104 2.73 -4.50 14.66
C GLU A 104 1.83 -4.96 13.52
N MET A 105 1.71 -4.14 12.48
CA MET A 105 0.94 -4.49 11.29
C MET A 105 1.54 -5.70 10.58
N GLN A 106 2.86 -5.74 10.41
CA GLN A 106 3.54 -6.90 9.85
C GLN A 106 3.27 -8.16 10.68
N ALA A 107 3.37 -8.05 12.00
CA ALA A 107 3.11 -9.18 12.89
C ALA A 107 1.69 -9.71 12.69
N SER A 108 0.71 -8.81 12.55
CA SER A 108 -0.67 -9.18 12.28
C SER A 108 -0.82 -9.96 10.97
N PHE A 109 -0.15 -9.52 9.91
CA PHE A 109 -0.19 -10.22 8.62
C PHE A 109 0.51 -11.57 8.69
N TYR A 110 1.62 -11.68 9.40
CA TYR A 110 2.29 -12.97 9.60
C TYR A 110 1.37 -13.97 10.31
N ARG A 111 0.59 -13.50 11.29
CA ARG A 111 -0.39 -14.36 11.97
C ARG A 111 -1.47 -14.84 11.01
N LYS A 112 -1.92 -13.98 10.09
CA LYS A 112 -2.90 -14.39 9.07
C LYS A 112 -2.34 -15.44 8.14
N VAL A 113 -1.09 -15.30 7.72
CA VAL A 113 -0.40 -16.30 6.89
C VAL A 113 -0.32 -17.64 7.65
N ARG A 114 0.05 -17.60 8.93
CA ARG A 114 0.16 -18.80 9.76
C ARG A 114 -1.20 -19.50 9.88
N THR A 115 -2.25 -18.75 10.14
CA THR A 115 -3.60 -19.29 10.25
C THR A 115 -4.05 -19.96 8.96
N ALA A 116 -3.78 -19.32 7.81
CA ALA A 116 -4.12 -19.89 6.51
C ALA A 116 -3.35 -21.17 6.24
N CYS A 117 -2.06 -21.23 6.59
CA CYS A 117 -1.25 -22.45 6.46
C CYS A 117 -1.78 -23.57 7.35
N ASP A 118 -2.14 -23.26 8.60
CA ASP A 118 -2.70 -24.25 9.52
C ASP A 118 -4.02 -24.81 9.00
N THR A 119 -4.86 -23.96 8.41
CA THR A 119 -6.13 -24.38 7.81
C THR A 119 -5.90 -25.33 6.64
N LEU A 120 -4.93 -25.02 5.77
CA LEU A 120 -4.60 -25.88 4.63
C LEU A 120 -4.06 -27.23 5.10
N LEU A 121 -3.24 -27.25 6.14
CA LEU A 121 -2.67 -28.49 6.68
C LEU A 121 -3.73 -29.35 7.37
N ALA A 122 -4.77 -28.72 7.93
CA ALA A 122 -5.87 -29.43 8.57
C ALA A 122 -6.85 -30.06 7.57
N SER A 123 -6.84 -29.56 6.32
CA SER A 123 -7.68 -30.08 5.26
C SER A 123 -7.06 -31.33 4.68
#